data_76da9832eb932dfc8bf8d40b86de52e2
#
_entry.id   76da9832eb932dfc8bf8d40b86de52e2
#
_cell.length_a   1.000
_cell.length_b   1.000
_cell.length_c   1.000
_cell.angle_alpha   90.00
_cell.angle_beta   90.00
_cell.angle_gamma   90.00
#
_symmetry.space_group_name_H-M   'P 1'
#
loop_
_entity.id
_entity.type
_entity.pdbx_description
1 polymer ?
#
loop_
_entity_poly.entity_id
_entity_poly.type
_entity_poly.pdbx_seq_one_letter_code
_entity_poly.pdbx_strand_id
1 'polypeptide(L)'
;MRITELLTKDTIAMDLSASDKNGVIDELVNQLDKAGKLSDVASFKEAIHNRESQSTTGIGEGIAIPHAKVAAVKSPAIAFGKSKEGVDYQSLDMQPAHLFFMIAAPEGGAQTHLDALAKLSGILMDENVREKLINAESPEKVLQIIDEADDEATKEEEAEAQENEANASGAVASTSASEHANDSNEPYVLAVTACPTGIAHTYMARDALKKQAEKMNVKIKVETNGSSGVKNHLTEQDIERATGIIVAADVHVETDRFNGKNVVEVPVADGIKRPEELINTALDTSRKPFVARGDSAKENDDKNEEKLSPGKAFYKHLMNGVSNMLP
;
A
#
# COMPACT_ATOMS: atom_id res chain seq x y z
N MET A 1 1.59 -7.53 -16.36
CA MET A 1 0.23 -8.08 -16.17
C MET A 1 -0.75 -6.91 -16.12
N ARG A 2 -1.82 -6.93 -16.92
CA ARG A 2 -2.91 -5.96 -16.85
C ARG A 2 -4.02 -6.47 -15.93
N ILE A 3 -4.67 -5.58 -15.21
CA ILE A 3 -5.82 -5.94 -14.36
C ILE A 3 -6.96 -6.53 -15.18
N THR A 4 -7.19 -6.04 -16.38
CA THR A 4 -8.23 -6.52 -17.30
C THR A 4 -7.95 -7.89 -17.95
N GLU A 5 -6.76 -8.47 -17.74
CA GLU A 5 -6.51 -9.88 -18.03
C GLU A 5 -7.18 -10.80 -16.99
N LEU A 6 -7.38 -10.30 -15.77
CA LEU A 6 -8.00 -11.02 -14.65
C LEU A 6 -9.47 -10.62 -14.43
N LEU A 7 -9.81 -9.37 -14.70
CA LEU A 7 -11.17 -8.83 -14.63
C LEU A 7 -11.80 -8.86 -16.01
N THR A 8 -12.82 -9.67 -16.19
CA THR A 8 -13.52 -9.83 -17.47
C THR A 8 -15.01 -9.45 -17.34
N LYS A 9 -15.71 -9.23 -18.46
CA LYS A 9 -17.13 -8.83 -18.42
C LYS A 9 -18.01 -9.79 -17.61
N ASP A 10 -17.73 -11.07 -17.70
CA ASP A 10 -18.46 -12.17 -17.03
C ASP A 10 -18.18 -12.21 -15.51
N THR A 11 -17.18 -11.48 -15.02
CA THR A 11 -16.87 -11.37 -13.59
C THR A 11 -17.29 -10.02 -13.00
N ILE A 12 -18.08 -9.22 -13.73
CA ILE A 12 -18.56 -7.90 -13.30
C ILE A 12 -20.03 -7.95 -12.93
N ALA A 13 -20.36 -7.57 -11.69
CA ALA A 13 -21.71 -7.34 -11.18
C ALA A 13 -21.98 -5.84 -11.03
N MET A 14 -22.78 -5.26 -11.91
CA MET A 14 -23.01 -3.80 -11.96
C MET A 14 -23.87 -3.29 -10.80
N ASP A 15 -24.62 -4.15 -10.14
CA ASP A 15 -25.51 -3.78 -9.03
C ASP A 15 -25.64 -4.97 -8.08
N LEU A 16 -24.98 -4.87 -6.92
CA LEU A 16 -25.08 -5.88 -5.88
C LEU A 16 -26.40 -5.69 -5.11
N SER A 17 -27.09 -6.77 -4.85
CA SER A 17 -28.35 -6.79 -4.09
C SER A 17 -28.11 -6.94 -2.58
N ALA A 18 -26.91 -7.40 -2.20
CA ALA A 18 -26.53 -7.64 -0.83
C ALA A 18 -26.43 -6.35 -0.01
N SER A 19 -26.95 -6.39 1.19
CA SER A 19 -26.93 -5.30 2.16
C SER A 19 -25.92 -5.51 3.30
N ASP A 20 -25.22 -6.65 3.30
CA ASP A 20 -24.21 -6.99 4.31
C ASP A 20 -22.99 -7.66 3.68
N LYS A 21 -21.90 -7.69 4.47
CA LYS A 21 -20.59 -8.24 4.06
C LYS A 21 -20.66 -9.65 3.53
N ASN A 22 -21.41 -10.53 4.19
CA ASN A 22 -21.49 -11.95 3.79
C ASN A 22 -22.23 -12.10 2.47
N GLY A 23 -23.31 -11.35 2.29
CA GLY A 23 -24.06 -11.33 1.04
C GLY A 23 -23.23 -10.84 -0.14
N VAL A 24 -22.42 -9.79 0.05
CA VAL A 24 -21.47 -9.30 -0.98
C VAL A 24 -20.47 -10.39 -1.34
N ILE A 25 -19.89 -11.08 -0.35
CA ILE A 25 -18.97 -12.20 -0.60
C ILE A 25 -19.66 -13.28 -1.40
N ASP A 26 -20.89 -13.64 -1.04
CA ASP A 26 -21.67 -14.68 -1.73
C ASP A 26 -21.97 -14.31 -3.18
N GLU A 27 -22.38 -13.08 -3.46
CA GLU A 27 -22.66 -12.62 -4.83
C GLU A 27 -21.38 -12.65 -5.68
N LEU A 28 -20.25 -12.18 -5.18
CA LEU A 28 -18.99 -12.18 -5.92
C LEU A 28 -18.41 -13.59 -6.13
N VAL A 29 -18.51 -14.47 -5.13
CA VAL A 29 -18.15 -15.89 -5.29
C VAL A 29 -19.01 -16.55 -6.38
N ASN A 30 -20.34 -16.31 -6.37
CA ASN A 30 -21.24 -16.83 -7.39
C ASN A 30 -20.91 -16.26 -8.78
N GLN A 31 -20.42 -15.02 -8.87
CA GLN A 31 -20.02 -14.42 -10.14
C GLN A 31 -18.78 -15.13 -10.71
N LEU A 32 -17.79 -15.42 -9.87
CA LEU A 32 -16.61 -16.20 -10.26
C LEU A 32 -16.94 -17.63 -10.66
N ASP A 33 -17.90 -18.27 -9.97
CA ASP A 33 -18.34 -19.62 -10.30
C ASP A 33 -19.05 -19.65 -11.67
N LYS A 34 -19.99 -18.72 -11.91
CA LYS A 34 -20.67 -18.58 -13.21
C LYS A 34 -19.67 -18.34 -14.36
N ALA A 35 -18.61 -17.61 -14.10
CA ALA A 35 -17.52 -17.40 -15.06
C ALA A 35 -16.57 -18.62 -15.19
N GLY A 36 -16.86 -19.73 -14.50
CA GLY A 36 -16.09 -20.97 -14.56
C GLY A 36 -14.71 -20.91 -13.92
N LYS A 37 -14.45 -19.93 -13.06
CA LYS A 37 -13.15 -19.70 -12.42
C LYS A 37 -12.88 -20.60 -11.23
N LEU A 38 -13.93 -21.19 -10.64
CA LEU A 38 -13.84 -22.04 -9.46
C LEU A 38 -14.03 -23.52 -9.81
N SER A 39 -13.35 -24.39 -9.09
CA SER A 39 -13.57 -25.85 -9.10
C SER A 39 -14.37 -26.31 -7.89
N ASP A 40 -14.29 -25.58 -6.79
CA ASP A 40 -15.01 -25.83 -5.54
C ASP A 40 -15.40 -24.48 -4.90
N VAL A 41 -16.67 -24.14 -5.04
CA VAL A 41 -17.24 -22.87 -4.52
C VAL A 41 -17.19 -22.82 -3.00
N ALA A 42 -17.47 -23.93 -2.33
CA ALA A 42 -17.52 -23.98 -0.87
C ALA A 42 -16.14 -23.74 -0.26
N SER A 43 -15.11 -24.41 -0.78
CA SER A 43 -13.73 -24.24 -0.35
C SER A 43 -13.21 -22.81 -0.61
N PHE A 44 -13.56 -22.21 -1.74
CA PHE A 44 -13.15 -20.83 -2.02
C PHE A 44 -13.85 -19.83 -1.08
N LYS A 45 -15.15 -19.99 -0.87
CA LYS A 45 -15.92 -19.15 0.06
C LYS A 45 -15.36 -19.25 1.49
N GLU A 46 -15.08 -20.45 1.96
CA GLU A 46 -14.46 -20.68 3.27
C GLU A 46 -13.09 -19.96 3.38
N ALA A 47 -12.26 -20.04 2.34
CA ALA A 47 -10.97 -19.37 2.33
C ALA A 47 -11.10 -17.83 2.41
N ILE A 48 -12.09 -17.23 1.72
CA ILE A 48 -12.41 -15.80 1.83
C ILE A 48 -12.82 -15.45 3.28
N HIS A 49 -13.73 -16.21 3.88
CA HIS A 49 -14.17 -15.97 5.26
C HIS A 49 -13.02 -16.12 6.27
N ASN A 50 -12.17 -17.13 6.10
CA ASN A 50 -10.97 -17.33 6.92
C ASN A 50 -10.01 -16.14 6.82
N ARG A 51 -9.84 -15.56 5.60
CA ARG A 51 -9.03 -14.37 5.41
C ARG A 51 -9.67 -13.14 6.08
N GLU A 52 -10.97 -12.94 5.93
CA GLU A 52 -11.72 -11.84 6.53
C GLU A 52 -11.74 -11.91 8.07
N SER A 53 -11.70 -13.10 8.65
CA SER A 53 -11.66 -13.28 10.11
C SER A 53 -10.34 -12.82 10.75
N GLN A 54 -9.24 -12.79 9.99
CA GLN A 54 -7.94 -12.33 10.47
C GLN A 54 -7.87 -10.80 10.57
N SER A 55 -8.41 -10.13 9.58
CA SER A 55 -8.47 -8.68 9.48
C SER A 55 -9.40 -8.32 8.32
N THR A 56 -10.19 -7.28 8.48
CA THR A 56 -11.06 -6.81 7.39
C THR A 56 -10.25 -6.46 6.15
N THR A 57 -10.79 -6.77 4.98
CA THR A 57 -10.25 -6.32 3.68
C THR A 57 -10.99 -5.09 3.14
N GLY A 58 -11.88 -4.49 3.93
CA GLY A 58 -12.39 -3.14 3.70
C GLY A 58 -11.32 -2.12 4.05
N ILE A 59 -10.68 -1.57 3.02
CA ILE A 59 -9.50 -0.71 3.18
C ILE A 59 -9.84 0.74 3.51
N GLY A 60 -11.11 1.09 3.42
CA GLY A 60 -11.60 2.46 3.52
C GLY A 60 -11.84 3.10 2.17
N GLU A 61 -12.15 4.39 2.14
CA GLU A 61 -12.42 5.16 0.91
C GLU A 61 -13.53 4.54 0.03
N GLY A 62 -14.46 3.82 0.65
CA GLY A 62 -15.55 3.14 -0.04
C GLY A 62 -15.15 1.84 -0.77
N ILE A 63 -14.01 1.24 -0.45
CA ILE A 63 -13.45 0.07 -1.15
C ILE A 63 -13.28 -1.12 -0.23
N ALA A 64 -13.58 -2.32 -0.75
CA ALA A 64 -13.19 -3.58 -0.15
C ALA A 64 -12.55 -4.51 -1.20
N ILE A 65 -11.48 -5.22 -0.79
CA ILE A 65 -10.74 -6.15 -1.66
C ILE A 65 -10.67 -7.54 -1.01
N PRO A 66 -11.79 -8.26 -0.90
CA PRO A 66 -11.76 -9.66 -0.45
C PRO A 66 -10.88 -10.49 -1.37
N HIS A 67 -10.03 -11.35 -0.78
CA HIS A 67 -9.09 -12.13 -1.57
C HIS A 67 -8.74 -13.46 -0.90
N ALA A 68 -8.51 -14.49 -1.71
CA ALA A 68 -8.01 -15.76 -1.23
C ALA A 68 -7.12 -16.45 -2.27
N LYS A 69 -6.18 -17.25 -1.77
CA LYS A 69 -5.32 -18.13 -2.55
C LYS A 69 -5.57 -19.57 -2.12
N VAL A 70 -6.15 -20.38 -3.00
CA VAL A 70 -6.56 -21.74 -2.69
C VAL A 70 -6.65 -22.62 -3.94
N ALA A 71 -6.46 -23.95 -3.78
CA ALA A 71 -6.52 -24.92 -4.87
C ALA A 71 -7.90 -24.97 -5.60
N ALA A 72 -8.96 -24.49 -4.95
CA ALA A 72 -10.28 -24.38 -5.54
C ALA A 72 -10.41 -23.39 -6.70
N VAL A 73 -9.39 -22.54 -6.94
CA VAL A 73 -9.34 -21.61 -8.06
C VAL A 73 -8.64 -22.24 -9.26
N LYS A 74 -9.31 -22.34 -10.39
CA LYS A 74 -8.79 -22.93 -11.64
C LYS A 74 -7.77 -22.02 -12.35
N SER A 75 -8.07 -20.71 -12.38
CA SER A 75 -7.21 -19.68 -12.98
C SER A 75 -7.37 -18.38 -12.23
N PRO A 76 -6.31 -17.55 -12.14
CA PRO A 76 -6.40 -16.25 -11.51
C PRO A 76 -7.55 -15.42 -12.10
N ALA A 77 -8.32 -14.76 -11.25
CA ALA A 77 -9.44 -13.92 -11.68
C ALA A 77 -9.74 -12.83 -10.65
N ILE A 78 -10.37 -11.76 -11.13
CA ILE A 78 -10.93 -10.70 -10.30
C ILE A 78 -12.43 -10.64 -10.60
N ALA A 79 -13.26 -10.61 -9.55
CA ALA A 79 -14.65 -10.21 -9.68
C ALA A 79 -14.84 -8.78 -9.18
N PHE A 80 -15.61 -8.00 -9.88
CA PHE A 80 -16.02 -6.66 -9.52
C PHE A 80 -17.51 -6.63 -9.17
N GLY A 81 -17.84 -5.87 -8.11
CA GLY A 81 -19.22 -5.55 -7.78
C GLY A 81 -19.31 -4.12 -7.25
N LYS A 82 -20.44 -3.47 -7.48
CA LYS A 82 -20.72 -2.18 -6.87
C LYS A 82 -22.07 -2.16 -6.18
N SER A 83 -22.17 -1.38 -5.08
CA SER A 83 -23.41 -1.08 -4.37
C SER A 83 -23.60 0.44 -4.33
N LYS A 84 -24.74 0.91 -4.82
CA LYS A 84 -25.06 2.35 -4.79
C LYS A 84 -25.29 2.88 -3.39
N GLU A 85 -25.93 2.06 -2.55
CA GLU A 85 -26.29 2.44 -1.18
C GLU A 85 -25.09 2.28 -0.22
N GLY A 86 -24.09 1.49 -0.63
CA GLY A 86 -22.97 1.10 0.22
C GLY A 86 -23.34 -0.02 1.19
N VAL A 87 -22.33 -0.77 1.61
CA VAL A 87 -22.47 -1.90 2.52
C VAL A 87 -21.52 -1.72 3.69
N ASP A 88 -22.00 -1.97 4.90
CA ASP A 88 -21.14 -2.05 6.08
C ASP A 88 -20.22 -3.28 5.95
N TYR A 89 -19.03 -3.03 5.41
CA TYR A 89 -17.99 -4.04 5.23
C TYR A 89 -17.03 -4.13 6.42
N GLN A 90 -17.31 -3.37 7.50
CA GLN A 90 -16.41 -3.19 8.63
C GLN A 90 -15.04 -2.62 8.18
N SER A 91 -15.07 -1.65 7.27
CA SER A 91 -13.89 -1.00 6.70
C SER A 91 -13.05 -0.30 7.79
N LEU A 92 -11.75 -0.13 7.53
CA LEU A 92 -10.80 0.47 8.47
C LEU A 92 -11.15 1.91 8.87
N ASP A 93 -11.84 2.64 8.02
CA ASP A 93 -12.34 4.01 8.24
C ASP A 93 -13.77 4.05 8.82
N MET A 94 -14.38 2.89 9.06
CA MET A 94 -15.77 2.73 9.52
C MET A 94 -16.81 3.35 8.57
N GLN A 95 -16.46 3.54 7.30
CA GLN A 95 -17.39 4.00 6.27
C GLN A 95 -17.90 2.82 5.44
N PRO A 96 -19.12 2.93 4.85
CA PRO A 96 -19.62 1.91 3.94
C PRO A 96 -18.71 1.73 2.72
N ALA A 97 -18.58 0.48 2.25
CA ALA A 97 -17.93 0.18 0.99
C ALA A 97 -18.95 0.18 -0.16
N HIS A 98 -18.58 0.76 -1.29
CA HIS A 98 -19.37 0.87 -2.50
C HIS A 98 -18.79 0.07 -3.67
N LEU A 99 -17.48 -0.12 -3.68
CA LEU A 99 -16.73 -0.84 -4.71
C LEU A 99 -16.07 -2.07 -4.10
N PHE A 100 -16.29 -3.21 -4.72
CA PHE A 100 -15.79 -4.49 -4.24
C PHE A 100 -15.00 -5.19 -5.35
N PHE A 101 -13.77 -5.59 -5.04
CA PHE A 101 -12.90 -6.33 -5.94
C PHE A 101 -12.45 -7.62 -5.28
N MET A 102 -13.04 -8.75 -5.67
CA MET A 102 -12.66 -10.05 -5.13
C MET A 102 -11.57 -10.69 -5.98
N ILE A 103 -10.41 -10.96 -5.38
CA ILE A 103 -9.27 -11.59 -6.05
C ILE A 103 -9.24 -13.07 -5.72
N ALA A 104 -9.33 -13.91 -6.76
CA ALA A 104 -9.19 -15.35 -6.69
C ALA A 104 -7.86 -15.79 -7.30
N ALA A 105 -7.02 -16.48 -6.53
CA ALA A 105 -5.73 -17.00 -7.00
C ALA A 105 -5.58 -18.50 -6.71
N PRO A 106 -5.01 -19.30 -7.64
CA PRO A 106 -4.67 -20.69 -7.38
C PRO A 106 -3.47 -20.79 -6.43
N GLU A 107 -3.28 -21.92 -5.77
CA GLU A 107 -2.17 -22.13 -4.81
C GLU A 107 -0.79 -21.81 -5.39
N GLY A 108 -0.53 -22.14 -6.65
CA GLY A 108 0.73 -21.83 -7.34
C GLY A 108 0.86 -20.37 -7.82
N GLY A 109 -0.19 -19.54 -7.68
CA GLY A 109 -0.29 -18.18 -8.21
C GLY A 109 0.08 -17.07 -7.21
N ALA A 110 1.02 -17.30 -6.30
CA ALA A 110 1.36 -16.33 -5.26
C ALA A 110 1.79 -14.97 -5.82
N GLN A 111 2.67 -14.95 -6.82
CA GLN A 111 3.16 -13.70 -7.43
C GLN A 111 2.02 -12.95 -8.13
N THR A 112 1.22 -13.62 -8.96
CA THR A 112 0.07 -13.02 -9.64
C THR A 112 -0.93 -12.42 -8.65
N HIS A 113 -1.16 -13.09 -7.51
CA HIS A 113 -2.03 -12.59 -6.45
C HIS A 113 -1.49 -11.30 -5.83
N LEU A 114 -0.21 -11.25 -5.50
CA LEU A 114 0.44 -10.08 -4.92
C LEU A 114 0.48 -8.92 -5.91
N ASP A 115 0.81 -9.18 -7.16
CA ASP A 115 0.86 -8.16 -8.23
C ASP A 115 -0.54 -7.57 -8.49
N ALA A 116 -1.59 -8.41 -8.52
CA ALA A 116 -2.96 -7.95 -8.68
C ALA A 116 -3.41 -7.05 -7.51
N LEU A 117 -3.11 -7.46 -6.27
CA LEU A 117 -3.40 -6.66 -5.08
C LEU A 117 -2.69 -5.31 -5.10
N ALA A 118 -1.38 -5.29 -5.41
CA ALA A 118 -0.58 -4.09 -5.44
C ALA A 118 -1.09 -3.10 -6.49
N LYS A 119 -1.26 -3.55 -7.74
CA LYS A 119 -1.75 -2.72 -8.84
C LYS A 119 -3.15 -2.20 -8.58
N LEU A 120 -4.06 -3.08 -8.18
CA LEU A 120 -5.44 -2.69 -7.92
C LEU A 120 -5.54 -1.68 -6.78
N SER A 121 -4.79 -1.89 -5.70
CA SER A 121 -4.74 -0.93 -4.60
C SER A 121 -4.21 0.43 -5.05
N GLY A 122 -3.15 0.48 -5.88
CA GLY A 122 -2.62 1.72 -6.44
C GLY A 122 -3.65 2.48 -7.28
N ILE A 123 -4.27 1.78 -8.25
CA ILE A 123 -5.30 2.36 -9.12
C ILE A 123 -6.48 2.91 -8.32
N LEU A 124 -6.94 2.18 -7.30
CA LEU A 124 -8.11 2.56 -6.51
C LEU A 124 -7.84 3.67 -5.48
N MET A 125 -6.59 4.08 -5.27
CA MET A 125 -6.27 5.25 -4.44
C MET A 125 -6.64 6.57 -5.13
N ASP A 126 -6.73 6.60 -6.45
CA ASP A 126 -7.21 7.77 -7.16
C ASP A 126 -8.73 7.96 -6.98
N GLU A 127 -9.11 9.06 -6.35
CA GLU A 127 -10.50 9.42 -6.11
C GLU A 127 -11.31 9.55 -7.42
N ASN A 128 -10.69 10.10 -8.49
CA ASN A 128 -11.34 10.23 -9.78
C ASN A 128 -11.64 8.87 -10.40
N VAL A 129 -10.76 7.88 -10.22
CA VAL A 129 -11.00 6.50 -10.68
C VAL A 129 -12.16 5.88 -9.91
N ARG A 130 -12.20 6.06 -8.59
CA ARG A 130 -13.31 5.56 -7.76
C ARG A 130 -14.65 6.18 -8.17
N GLU A 131 -14.69 7.52 -8.35
CA GLU A 131 -15.91 8.20 -8.82
C GLU A 131 -16.37 7.72 -10.20
N LYS A 132 -15.45 7.55 -11.14
CA LYS A 132 -15.75 7.01 -12.47
C LYS A 132 -16.32 5.58 -12.37
N LEU A 133 -15.76 4.72 -11.51
CA LEU A 133 -16.23 3.34 -11.30
C LEU A 133 -17.62 3.29 -10.66
N ILE A 134 -17.89 4.11 -9.66
CA ILE A 134 -19.21 4.23 -9.03
C ILE A 134 -20.27 4.64 -10.07
N ASN A 135 -19.91 5.57 -10.95
CA ASN A 135 -20.80 6.10 -11.99
C ASN A 135 -20.77 5.29 -13.29
N ALA A 136 -19.97 4.23 -13.40
CA ALA A 136 -19.94 3.39 -14.59
C ALA A 136 -21.32 2.72 -14.82
N GLU A 137 -21.80 2.73 -16.06
CA GLU A 137 -23.14 2.22 -16.42
C GLU A 137 -23.10 0.85 -17.09
N SER A 138 -21.89 0.36 -17.44
CA SER A 138 -21.75 -0.94 -18.09
C SER A 138 -20.42 -1.62 -17.73
N PRO A 139 -20.33 -2.96 -17.85
CA PRO A 139 -19.10 -3.70 -17.67
C PRO A 139 -17.95 -3.20 -18.57
N GLU A 140 -18.26 -2.81 -19.81
CA GLU A 140 -17.29 -2.25 -20.76
C GLU A 140 -16.68 -0.98 -20.23
N LYS A 141 -17.52 -0.12 -19.61
CA LYS A 141 -17.03 1.14 -19.04
C LYS A 141 -16.14 0.91 -17.82
N VAL A 142 -16.48 -0.08 -16.99
CA VAL A 142 -15.61 -0.49 -15.86
C VAL A 142 -14.24 -0.94 -16.38
N LEU A 143 -14.20 -1.83 -17.38
CA LEU A 143 -12.95 -2.31 -17.97
C LEU A 143 -12.14 -1.16 -18.58
N GLN A 144 -12.79 -0.25 -19.30
CA GLN A 144 -12.13 0.91 -19.87
C GLN A 144 -11.47 1.80 -18.79
N ILE A 145 -12.21 2.10 -17.71
CA ILE A 145 -11.68 2.93 -16.61
C ILE A 145 -10.47 2.28 -15.95
N ILE A 146 -10.53 0.96 -15.73
CA ILE A 146 -9.41 0.21 -15.14
C ILE A 146 -8.21 0.17 -16.09
N ASP A 147 -8.41 -0.04 -17.40
CA ASP A 147 -7.32 -0.04 -18.38
C ASP A 147 -6.64 1.33 -18.49
N GLU A 148 -7.43 2.42 -18.54
CA GLU A 148 -6.90 3.78 -18.57
C GLU A 148 -6.04 4.07 -17.34
N ALA A 149 -6.52 3.70 -16.14
CA ALA A 149 -5.80 3.89 -14.88
C ALA A 149 -4.55 2.99 -14.76
N ASP A 150 -4.60 1.74 -15.27
CA ASP A 150 -3.45 0.84 -15.31
C ASP A 150 -2.35 1.36 -16.27
N ASP A 151 -2.73 1.95 -17.40
CA ASP A 151 -1.82 2.60 -18.34
C ASP A 151 -1.18 3.86 -17.76
N GLU A 152 -1.94 4.68 -17.01
CA GLU A 152 -1.42 5.88 -16.33
C GLU A 152 -0.44 5.49 -15.23
N ALA A 153 -0.79 4.56 -14.36
CA ALA A 153 0.09 4.08 -13.29
C ALA A 153 1.39 3.46 -13.83
N THR A 154 1.33 2.75 -14.97
CA THR A 154 2.51 2.17 -15.62
C THR A 154 3.43 3.25 -16.17
N LYS A 155 2.88 4.31 -16.78
CA LYS A 155 3.67 5.45 -17.29
C LYS A 155 4.35 6.24 -16.17
N GLU A 156 3.68 6.41 -15.03
CA GLU A 156 4.27 7.04 -13.85
C GLU A 156 5.42 6.21 -13.28
N GLU A 157 5.25 4.88 -13.18
CA GLU A 157 6.32 3.97 -12.74
C GLU A 157 7.54 4.00 -13.70
N GLU A 158 7.30 4.03 -15.01
CA GLU A 158 8.37 4.12 -16.02
C GLU A 158 9.09 5.48 -16.00
N ALA A 159 8.37 6.59 -15.79
CA ALA A 159 8.94 7.92 -15.67
C ALA A 159 9.81 8.03 -14.39
N GLU A 160 9.30 7.54 -13.25
CA GLU A 160 10.06 7.49 -11.99
C GLU A 160 11.33 6.60 -12.11
N ALA A 161 11.25 5.48 -12.86
CA ALA A 161 12.39 4.61 -13.09
C ALA A 161 13.47 5.29 -13.95
N GLN A 162 13.07 6.05 -14.99
CA GLN A 162 13.98 6.80 -15.85
C GLN A 162 14.66 7.96 -15.11
N GLU A 163 13.96 8.67 -14.25
CA GLU A 163 14.58 9.69 -13.39
C GLU A 163 15.61 9.09 -12.43
N ASN A 164 15.32 7.92 -11.87
CA ASN A 164 16.26 7.22 -11.00
C ASN A 164 17.50 6.69 -11.74
N GLU A 165 17.37 6.20 -12.97
CA GLU A 165 18.50 5.79 -13.80
C GLU A 165 19.36 6.99 -14.26
N ALA A 166 18.74 8.11 -14.59
CA ALA A 166 19.45 9.34 -14.93
C ALA A 166 20.27 9.87 -13.75
N ASN A 167 19.72 9.80 -12.53
CA ASN A 167 20.41 10.18 -11.30
C ASN A 167 21.51 9.17 -10.90
N ALA A 168 21.34 7.88 -11.18
CA ALA A 168 22.36 6.85 -10.91
C ALA A 168 23.52 6.88 -11.92
N SER A 169 23.28 7.24 -13.19
CA SER A 169 24.33 7.35 -14.22
C SER A 169 25.17 8.61 -14.08
N GLY A 170 24.74 9.61 -13.33
CA GLY A 170 25.48 10.87 -13.08
C GLY A 170 26.67 10.74 -12.14
N ALA A 171 26.90 9.59 -11.53
CA ALA A 171 27.95 9.40 -10.52
C ALA A 171 29.36 9.04 -11.09
N VAL A 172 29.54 8.93 -12.41
CA VAL A 172 30.84 8.58 -13.02
C VAL A 172 31.15 9.45 -14.25
N ALA A 173 31.18 10.77 -14.10
CA ALA A 173 31.97 11.61 -15.02
C ALA A 173 32.14 13.01 -14.40
N SER A 174 33.35 13.25 -13.95
CA SER A 174 33.85 14.55 -13.50
C SER A 174 33.81 15.60 -14.62
N THR A 175 33.53 16.84 -14.18
CA THR A 175 33.86 18.12 -14.82
C THR A 175 33.13 18.49 -16.12
N SER A 176 32.04 19.22 -15.99
CA SER A 176 31.95 20.58 -16.54
C SER A 176 30.72 21.31 -16.00
N ALA A 177 31.00 22.46 -15.44
CA ALA A 177 30.02 23.39 -14.90
C ALA A 177 29.06 23.86 -16.00
N SER A 178 27.77 23.87 -15.69
CA SER A 178 26.96 25.10 -15.68
C SER A 178 25.47 24.77 -15.69
N GLU A 179 24.76 25.52 -14.84
CA GLU A 179 23.35 25.80 -14.90
C GLU A 179 22.37 24.74 -14.39
N HIS A 180 22.36 24.52 -13.07
CA HIS A 180 21.17 24.53 -12.21
C HIS A 180 21.60 24.72 -10.75
N ALA A 181 22.36 25.76 -10.47
CA ALA A 181 22.52 26.28 -9.12
C ALA A 181 21.47 27.39 -8.98
N ASN A 182 20.36 27.05 -8.35
CA ASN A 182 19.63 27.92 -7.43
C ASN A 182 18.23 27.32 -7.16
N ASP A 183 18.13 26.45 -6.17
CA ASP A 183 16.95 26.42 -5.30
C ASP A 183 17.28 25.70 -3.98
N SER A 184 18.26 26.26 -3.26
CA SER A 184 18.70 25.73 -1.96
C SER A 184 17.76 26.12 -0.80
N ASN A 185 16.54 26.59 -1.08
CA ASN A 185 15.62 27.06 -0.05
C ASN A 185 14.19 26.49 -0.16
N GLU A 186 13.90 25.58 -1.09
CA GLU A 186 12.63 24.90 -1.11
C GLU A 186 12.63 23.72 -0.12
N PRO A 187 11.59 23.59 0.72
CA PRO A 187 11.47 22.48 1.65
C PRO A 187 11.39 21.15 0.90
N TYR A 188 12.29 20.22 1.22
CA TYR A 188 12.37 18.90 0.61
C TYR A 188 12.22 17.81 1.67
N VAL A 189 11.17 17.02 1.57
CA VAL A 189 10.86 15.92 2.50
C VAL A 189 11.16 14.58 1.83
N LEU A 190 11.76 13.67 2.57
CA LEU A 190 11.86 12.28 2.18
C LEU A 190 10.88 11.43 2.98
N ALA A 191 10.45 10.32 2.41
CA ALA A 191 9.67 9.35 3.15
C ALA A 191 10.09 7.92 2.81
N VAL A 192 9.92 7.02 3.78
CA VAL A 192 10.01 5.56 3.58
C VAL A 192 8.72 4.96 4.04
N THR A 193 8.08 4.14 3.21
CA THR A 193 6.86 3.44 3.56
C THR A 193 7.06 1.94 3.49
N ALA A 194 6.61 1.20 4.53
CA ALA A 194 6.74 -0.24 4.59
C ALA A 194 5.65 -0.88 5.44
N CYS A 195 5.13 -2.04 5.04
CA CYS A 195 4.21 -2.83 5.85
C CYS A 195 4.57 -4.32 5.79
N PRO A 196 4.07 -5.17 6.73
CA PRO A 196 4.43 -6.58 6.77
C PRO A 196 4.16 -7.35 5.47
N THR A 197 3.10 -7.01 4.76
CA THR A 197 2.77 -7.61 3.46
C THR A 197 3.49 -6.95 2.29
N GLY A 198 4.02 -5.73 2.48
CA GLY A 198 4.68 -4.94 1.45
C GLY A 198 3.76 -4.52 0.30
N ILE A 199 2.43 -4.45 0.52
CA ILE A 199 1.45 -4.23 -0.56
C ILE A 199 0.59 -2.99 -0.26
N ALA A 200 -0.66 -3.17 0.14
CA ALA A 200 -1.66 -2.12 0.18
C ALA A 200 -1.23 -0.88 1.01
N HIS A 201 -0.94 -1.06 2.29
CA HIS A 201 -0.61 0.07 3.17
C HIS A 201 0.68 0.80 2.78
N THR A 202 1.66 0.09 2.21
CA THR A 202 2.91 0.69 1.73
C THR A 202 2.63 1.71 0.63
N TYR A 203 1.84 1.31 -0.38
CA TYR A 203 1.52 2.17 -1.51
C TYR A 203 0.49 3.25 -1.14
N MET A 204 -0.50 2.93 -0.29
CA MET A 204 -1.46 3.91 0.21
C MET A 204 -0.78 5.05 0.98
N ALA A 205 0.18 4.73 1.86
CA ALA A 205 0.93 5.74 2.60
C ALA A 205 1.79 6.60 1.66
N ARG A 206 2.44 5.99 0.64
CA ARG A 206 3.16 6.72 -0.41
C ARG A 206 2.27 7.75 -1.09
N ASP A 207 1.11 7.30 -1.59
CA ASP A 207 0.23 8.15 -2.39
C ASP A 207 -0.43 9.23 -1.55
N ALA A 208 -0.82 8.94 -0.32
CA ALA A 208 -1.34 9.93 0.62
C ALA A 208 -0.30 11.03 0.94
N LEU A 209 0.95 10.63 1.18
CA LEU A 209 2.06 11.57 1.43
C LEU A 209 2.37 12.41 0.19
N LYS A 210 2.45 11.81 -1.01
CA LYS A 210 2.66 12.54 -2.28
C LYS A 210 1.54 13.55 -2.54
N LYS A 211 0.27 13.11 -2.51
CA LYS A 211 -0.91 13.96 -2.74
C LYS A 211 -0.98 15.14 -1.76
N GLN A 212 -0.62 14.89 -0.49
CA GLN A 212 -0.63 15.96 0.51
C GLN A 212 0.54 16.92 0.34
N ALA A 213 1.73 16.44 0.02
CA ALA A 213 2.90 17.27 -0.26
C ALA A 213 2.65 18.19 -1.45
N GLU A 214 2.01 17.69 -2.50
CA GLU A 214 1.59 18.46 -3.67
C GLU A 214 0.62 19.62 -3.28
N LYS A 215 -0.40 19.32 -2.46
CA LYS A 215 -1.32 20.35 -1.94
C LYS A 215 -0.62 21.43 -1.11
N MET A 216 0.46 21.05 -0.42
CA MET A 216 1.26 21.96 0.42
C MET A 216 2.38 22.63 -0.37
N ASN A 217 2.54 22.35 -1.65
CA ASN A 217 3.66 22.78 -2.49
C ASN A 217 5.03 22.44 -1.88
N VAL A 218 5.16 21.23 -1.35
CA VAL A 218 6.38 20.68 -0.75
C VAL A 218 6.91 19.59 -1.65
N LYS A 219 8.19 19.64 -2.01
CA LYS A 219 8.83 18.55 -2.74
C LYS A 219 8.97 17.32 -1.83
N ILE A 220 8.56 16.14 -2.32
CA ILE A 220 8.67 14.88 -1.60
C ILE A 220 9.18 13.77 -2.50
N LYS A 221 10.11 12.93 -1.99
CA LYS A 221 10.48 11.66 -2.60
C LYS A 221 10.16 10.53 -1.62
N VAL A 222 9.47 9.49 -2.09
CA VAL A 222 9.01 8.39 -1.25
C VAL A 222 9.60 7.08 -1.73
N GLU A 223 10.45 6.48 -0.89
CA GLU A 223 10.92 5.11 -1.04
C GLU A 223 9.85 4.15 -0.54
N THR A 224 9.53 3.11 -1.31
CA THR A 224 8.59 2.07 -0.90
C THR A 224 9.30 0.74 -0.73
N ASN A 225 9.20 0.15 0.46
CA ASN A 225 9.70 -1.20 0.73
C ASN A 225 8.52 -2.16 0.60
N GLY A 226 8.25 -2.54 -0.64
CA GLY A 226 7.12 -3.39 -1.02
C GLY A 226 7.50 -4.86 -1.23
N SER A 227 6.50 -5.71 -1.50
CA SER A 227 6.69 -7.14 -1.79
C SER A 227 7.52 -7.40 -3.05
N SER A 228 7.57 -6.45 -3.98
CA SER A 228 8.41 -6.49 -5.18
C SER A 228 9.80 -5.86 -4.99
N GLY A 229 10.20 -5.61 -3.74
CA GLY A 229 11.47 -4.98 -3.40
C GLY A 229 11.37 -3.49 -3.11
N VAL A 230 12.54 -2.84 -3.01
CA VAL A 230 12.64 -1.41 -2.76
C VAL A 230 12.48 -0.66 -4.09
N LYS A 231 11.52 0.27 -4.14
CA LYS A 231 11.36 1.19 -5.27
C LYS A 231 11.70 2.62 -4.82
N ASN A 232 12.17 3.45 -5.76
CA ASN A 232 12.54 4.86 -5.51
C ASN A 232 13.54 5.04 -4.37
N HIS A 233 14.60 4.23 -4.37
CA HIS A 233 15.62 4.24 -3.33
C HIS A 233 16.14 5.66 -3.06
N LEU A 234 16.22 6.03 -1.78
CA LEU A 234 16.75 7.31 -1.34
C LEU A 234 18.27 7.30 -1.39
N THR A 235 18.86 8.13 -2.24
CA THR A 235 20.32 8.27 -2.37
C THR A 235 20.90 9.11 -1.22
N GLU A 236 22.22 9.02 -1.01
CA GLU A 236 22.92 9.88 -0.06
C GLU A 236 22.69 11.38 -0.36
N GLN A 237 22.66 11.76 -1.64
CA GLN A 237 22.38 13.13 -2.08
C GLN A 237 20.95 13.58 -1.72
N ASP A 238 19.96 12.69 -1.85
CA ASP A 238 18.59 12.98 -1.40
C ASP A 238 18.59 13.25 0.10
N ILE A 239 19.25 12.37 0.86
CA ILE A 239 19.32 12.47 2.33
C ILE A 239 20.03 13.76 2.75
N GLU A 240 21.14 14.13 2.10
CA GLU A 240 21.87 15.37 2.41
C GLU A 240 21.01 16.62 2.19
N ARG A 241 20.22 16.65 1.11
CA ARG A 241 19.35 17.79 0.75
C ARG A 241 18.07 17.86 1.57
N ALA A 242 17.65 16.76 2.17
CA ALA A 242 16.39 16.67 2.88
C ALA A 242 16.31 17.61 4.08
N THR A 243 15.20 18.33 4.21
CA THR A 243 14.82 19.11 5.39
C THR A 243 14.37 18.18 6.53
N GLY A 244 13.65 17.10 6.20
CA GLY A 244 13.23 16.08 7.14
C GLY A 244 12.80 14.80 6.46
N ILE A 245 12.65 13.73 7.25
CA ILE A 245 12.40 12.37 6.78
C ILE A 245 11.24 11.77 7.56
N ILE A 246 10.30 11.14 6.86
CA ILE A 246 9.19 10.41 7.43
C ILE A 246 9.44 8.92 7.24
N VAL A 247 9.41 8.13 8.30
CA VAL A 247 9.45 6.66 8.25
C VAL A 247 8.09 6.15 8.71
N ALA A 248 7.21 5.85 7.76
CA ALA A 248 5.88 5.31 8.00
C ALA A 248 5.91 3.79 7.77
N ALA A 249 6.24 3.02 8.81
CA ALA A 249 6.54 1.60 8.67
C ALA A 249 6.07 0.76 9.86
N ASP A 250 5.52 -0.43 9.57
CA ASP A 250 5.18 -1.46 10.56
C ASP A 250 6.20 -2.61 10.57
N VAL A 251 7.25 -2.52 9.75
CA VAL A 251 8.39 -3.44 9.69
C VAL A 251 9.68 -2.68 9.86
N HIS A 252 10.77 -3.40 10.15
CA HIS A 252 12.08 -2.79 10.31
C HIS A 252 12.56 -2.15 9.01
N VAL A 253 12.96 -0.88 9.09
CA VAL A 253 13.57 -0.10 8.01
C VAL A 253 14.96 0.32 8.47
N GLU A 254 15.96 0.26 7.58
CA GLU A 254 17.30 0.76 7.85
C GLU A 254 17.28 2.29 8.01
N THR A 255 17.20 2.75 9.26
CA THR A 255 17.17 4.18 9.60
C THR A 255 18.55 4.77 9.90
N ASP A 256 19.59 3.95 10.04
CA ASP A 256 20.96 4.39 10.36
C ASP A 256 21.51 5.39 9.33
N ARG A 257 21.10 5.24 8.07
CA ARG A 257 21.41 6.17 6.96
C ARG A 257 20.87 7.58 7.15
N PHE A 258 19.91 7.76 8.07
CA PHE A 258 19.28 9.05 8.36
C PHE A 258 19.87 9.76 9.60
N ASN A 259 21.00 9.28 10.09
CA ASN A 259 21.64 9.84 11.27
C ASN A 259 21.92 11.36 11.11
N GLY A 260 21.57 12.14 12.11
CA GLY A 260 21.72 13.59 12.11
C GLY A 260 20.60 14.38 11.41
N LYS A 261 19.60 13.71 10.82
CA LYS A 261 18.44 14.34 10.18
C LYS A 261 17.23 14.42 11.13
N ASN A 262 16.26 15.27 10.80
CA ASN A 262 14.97 15.27 11.48
C ASN A 262 14.15 14.07 10.97
N VAL A 263 14.01 13.02 11.77
CA VAL A 263 13.25 11.80 11.41
C VAL A 263 11.97 11.70 12.22
N VAL A 264 10.87 11.38 11.56
CA VAL A 264 9.54 11.14 12.14
C VAL A 264 9.20 9.69 11.90
N GLU A 265 9.29 8.85 12.92
CA GLU A 265 8.93 7.42 12.85
C GLU A 265 7.50 7.20 13.33
N VAL A 266 6.69 6.58 12.50
CA VAL A 266 5.26 6.30 12.79
C VAL A 266 4.84 4.96 12.16
N PRO A 267 3.75 4.34 12.63
CA PRO A 267 3.11 3.23 11.92
C PRO A 267 2.68 3.64 10.51
N VAL A 268 2.69 2.69 9.56
CA VAL A 268 2.32 2.95 8.16
C VAL A 268 0.91 3.56 8.03
N ALA A 269 -0.02 3.16 8.88
CA ALA A 269 -1.38 3.69 8.92
C ALA A 269 -1.45 5.20 9.21
N ASP A 270 -0.49 5.75 9.93
CA ASP A 270 -0.41 7.19 10.21
C ASP A 270 0.01 7.97 8.96
N GLY A 271 0.85 7.39 8.10
CA GLY A 271 1.18 7.94 6.78
C GLY A 271 -0.04 8.11 5.88
N ILE A 272 -1.05 7.26 6.05
CA ILE A 272 -2.33 7.34 5.33
C ILE A 272 -3.26 8.37 5.97
N LYS A 273 -3.43 8.32 7.31
CA LYS A 273 -4.49 9.05 8.03
C LYS A 273 -4.15 10.51 8.31
N ARG A 274 -2.89 10.86 8.46
CA ARG A 274 -2.45 12.21 8.87
C ARG A 274 -1.19 12.70 8.14
N PRO A 275 -1.17 12.61 6.81
CA PRO A 275 0.02 12.97 6.03
C PRO A 275 0.42 14.43 6.20
N GLU A 276 -0.53 15.36 6.34
CA GLU A 276 -0.28 16.78 6.57
C GLU A 276 0.51 17.04 7.86
N GLU A 277 0.08 16.43 8.96
CA GLU A 277 0.75 16.56 10.25
C GLU A 277 2.19 16.04 10.17
N LEU A 278 2.38 14.88 9.48
CA LEU A 278 3.69 14.27 9.32
C LEU A 278 4.65 15.13 8.50
N ILE A 279 4.16 15.71 7.39
CA ILE A 279 4.96 16.61 6.54
C ILE A 279 5.34 17.86 7.34
N ASN A 280 4.40 18.50 8.05
CA ASN A 280 4.70 19.65 8.89
C ASN A 280 5.70 19.31 10.00
N THR A 281 5.58 18.13 10.61
CA THR A 281 6.51 17.66 11.64
C THR A 281 7.91 17.39 11.08
N ALA A 282 8.01 16.85 9.86
CA ALA A 282 9.28 16.64 9.18
C ALA A 282 9.96 17.96 8.79
N LEU A 283 9.18 18.99 8.48
CA LEU A 283 9.68 20.33 8.16
C LEU A 283 10.08 21.16 9.40
N ASP A 284 9.70 20.74 10.60
CA ASP A 284 10.05 21.44 11.84
C ASP A 284 11.52 21.22 12.21
N THR A 285 12.36 22.15 11.80
CA THR A 285 13.82 22.12 12.07
C THR A 285 14.20 22.37 13.52
N SER A 286 13.24 22.71 14.39
CA SER A 286 13.49 22.88 15.83
C SER A 286 13.61 21.56 16.59
N ARG A 287 13.23 20.44 15.98
CA ARG A 287 13.30 19.10 16.56
C ARG A 287 14.77 18.62 16.68
N LYS A 288 15.01 17.80 17.69
CA LYS A 288 16.33 17.18 17.88
C LYS A 288 16.61 16.23 16.72
N PRO A 289 17.83 16.29 16.14
CA PRO A 289 18.25 15.35 15.11
C PRO A 289 18.16 13.90 15.60
N PHE A 290 17.78 13.01 14.68
CA PHE A 290 17.79 11.57 14.92
C PHE A 290 19.22 11.08 15.16
N VAL A 291 19.39 10.28 16.18
CA VAL A 291 20.66 9.61 16.48
C VAL A 291 20.47 8.13 16.25
N ALA A 292 21.13 7.60 15.24
CA ALA A 292 21.13 6.18 14.94
C ALA A 292 21.65 5.39 16.14
N ARG A 293 20.93 4.40 16.60
CA ARG A 293 21.39 3.45 17.61
C ARG A 293 22.30 2.46 16.88
N GLY A 294 23.60 2.69 16.92
CA GLY A 294 24.56 1.73 16.42
C GLY A 294 24.37 0.37 17.08
N ASP A 295 24.73 -0.70 16.40
CA ASP A 295 24.60 -2.12 16.77
C ASP A 295 25.22 -2.53 18.14
N SER A 296 25.66 -1.57 18.93
CA SER A 296 26.34 -1.76 20.23
C SER A 296 25.40 -1.90 21.44
N ALA A 297 24.07 -1.93 21.25
CA ALA A 297 23.13 -1.99 22.36
C ALA A 297 22.45 -3.37 22.50
N LYS A 298 23.20 -4.48 22.33
CA LYS A 298 22.74 -5.82 22.72
C LYS A 298 23.00 -6.19 24.18
N GLU A 299 23.62 -5.32 24.95
CA GLU A 299 23.85 -5.53 26.39
C GLU A 299 23.61 -4.23 27.13
N ASN A 300 22.41 -4.01 27.64
CA ASN A 300 22.05 -3.25 28.84
C ASN A 300 20.63 -2.66 28.77
N ASP A 301 19.62 -3.51 28.59
CA ASP A 301 18.22 -3.09 28.77
C ASP A 301 17.57 -3.84 29.95
N ASP A 302 18.26 -3.85 31.08
CA ASP A 302 17.80 -4.47 32.31
C ASP A 302 17.58 -3.47 33.47
N LYS A 303 17.32 -2.19 33.15
CA LYS A 303 16.93 -1.20 34.19
C LYS A 303 16.12 -0.04 33.62
N ASN A 304 14.91 -0.30 33.14
CA ASN A 304 13.79 0.65 33.23
C ASN A 304 12.46 -0.07 32.93
N GLU A 305 11.98 -0.84 33.86
CA GLU A 305 10.62 -1.40 33.82
C GLU A 305 9.61 -0.29 34.15
N GLU A 306 9.14 0.43 33.14
CA GLU A 306 7.79 0.99 33.21
C GLU A 306 6.80 -0.18 33.02
N LYS A 307 5.98 -0.40 34.02
CA LYS A 307 4.99 -1.48 34.12
C LYS A 307 4.07 -1.50 32.91
N LEU A 308 4.41 -2.27 31.90
CA LEU A 308 3.50 -2.62 30.82
C LEU A 308 2.37 -3.52 31.37
N SER A 309 1.12 -3.23 31.00
CA SER A 309 -0.01 -4.08 31.38
C SER A 309 0.20 -5.52 30.87
N PRO A 310 -0.25 -6.54 31.62
CA PRO A 310 0.00 -7.97 31.31
C PRO A 310 -0.35 -8.38 29.86
N GLY A 311 -1.35 -7.75 29.25
CA GLY A 311 -1.75 -8.02 27.86
C GLY A 311 -0.76 -7.53 26.81
N LYS A 312 -0.10 -6.38 27.04
CA LYS A 312 0.93 -5.85 26.11
C LYS A 312 2.25 -6.64 26.17
N ALA A 313 2.60 -7.13 27.36
CA ALA A 313 3.77 -7.99 27.54
C ALA A 313 3.57 -9.35 26.84
N PHE A 314 2.39 -9.96 26.96
CA PHE A 314 2.06 -11.22 26.29
C PHE A 314 2.08 -11.10 24.77
N TYR A 315 1.56 -10.00 24.21
CA TYR A 315 1.56 -9.73 22.77
C TYR A 315 2.99 -9.56 22.21
N LYS A 316 3.86 -8.84 22.94
CA LYS A 316 5.27 -8.63 22.57
C LYS A 316 6.05 -9.96 22.56
N HIS A 317 5.81 -10.84 23.53
CA HIS A 317 6.46 -12.16 23.57
C HIS A 317 5.94 -13.13 22.50
N LEU A 318 4.65 -13.06 22.14
CA LEU A 318 4.06 -13.90 21.08
C LEU A 318 4.63 -13.52 19.70
N MET A 319 4.78 -12.22 19.42
CA MET A 319 5.32 -11.74 18.15
C MET A 319 6.81 -12.02 17.98
N ASN A 320 7.59 -11.95 19.05
CA ASN A 320 9.02 -12.31 19.00
C ASN A 320 9.23 -13.83 18.83
N GLY A 321 8.31 -14.66 19.31
CA GLY A 321 8.36 -16.12 19.14
C GLY A 321 8.08 -16.59 17.71
N VAL A 322 7.20 -15.89 16.99
CA VAL A 322 6.80 -16.25 15.62
C VAL A 322 7.88 -15.89 14.59
N SER A 323 8.63 -14.79 14.82
CA SER A 323 9.71 -14.36 13.90
C SER A 323 10.93 -15.33 13.88
N ASN A 324 11.08 -16.18 14.87
CA ASN A 324 12.21 -17.12 14.96
C ASN A 324 11.89 -18.58 14.52
N MET A 325 10.69 -18.82 13.98
CA MET A 325 10.23 -20.19 13.61
C MET A 325 10.00 -20.41 12.11
N LEU A 326 10.50 -19.53 11.24
CA LEU A 326 10.48 -19.79 9.79
C LEU A 326 11.90 -20.08 9.30
N PRO A 327 12.14 -21.28 8.73
CA PRO A 327 13.39 -21.63 8.08
C PRO A 327 13.56 -20.91 6.75
#